data_1976f9b83c493eba9c479626871dfb77
#
_entry.id   1976f9b83c493eba9c479626871dfb77
#
_cell.length_a   1.000
_cell.length_b   1.000
_cell.length_c   1.000
_cell.angle_alpha   90.00
_cell.angle_beta   90.00
_cell.angle_gamma   90.00
#
_symmetry.space_group_name_H-M   'P 1'
#
loop_
_entity.id
_entity.type
_entity.pdbx_description
1 polymer ?
#
loop_
_entity_poly.entity_id
_entity_poly.type
_entity_poly.pdbx_seq_one_letter_code
_entity_poly.pdbx_strand_id
1 'polypeptide(L)'
;IVQGALRSGSWVGRADILRKVVAPSGLGAWSYEAVDTKLARETKGGTVLQLCLYSELIGDIQGLMPEFAHVVPPWSEFVPERYRLADFGAYYRQVKGGMAASFASRDPQETYPEPVTHCDICVWSTSCEKQRRDDDHLCLVAGISSLQIAELKEHGVATGTQLAELALPLPWKPERGSLESFARIREQARVQLESRLAGELKFELLAPVPGFGLTCLPEPDAGDIFFDFEGDSFVGEHGLEYLHGFHYFEDGEAHYEGLWALDREAEKTAFETFIDFVIARLETYPNLHVYHYGGYEPGALKRLMGRYATREDELDRLLRGKVLVDLLSVVRHAVRAGVESYSIKKLEPLFGYERDAKLPDVNQALTRLQLCLEGNDPTGIEAEDSATVEIYNRDDCVSTRYLRDWLEIQRQTLIEQGIDIPRPEIIDGAPSENISEWLE
;
A
#
# COMPACT_ATOMS: atom_id res chain seq x y z
N ILE A 1 -24.66 -21.15 -16.87
CA ILE A 1 -23.43 -21.95 -17.07
C ILE A 1 -22.35 -21.29 -16.20
N VAL A 2 -21.65 -22.08 -15.44
CA VAL A 2 -20.51 -21.63 -14.63
C VAL A 2 -19.21 -21.97 -15.38
N GLN A 3 -18.23 -21.05 -15.33
CA GLN A 3 -16.92 -21.20 -15.98
C GLN A 3 -17.04 -21.51 -17.48
N GLY A 4 -17.87 -20.73 -18.17
CA GLY A 4 -18.16 -20.90 -19.59
C GLY A 4 -16.95 -20.61 -20.47
N ALA A 5 -16.41 -21.62 -21.15
CA ALA A 5 -15.34 -21.44 -22.13
C ALA A 5 -15.89 -20.87 -23.43
N LEU A 6 -15.31 -19.79 -23.91
CA LEU A 6 -15.72 -19.05 -25.11
C LEU A 6 -14.52 -18.98 -26.09
N ARG A 7 -14.79 -19.13 -27.37
CA ARG A 7 -13.78 -18.96 -28.43
C ARG A 7 -14.39 -18.41 -29.71
N SER A 8 -13.74 -17.43 -30.32
CA SER A 8 -14.00 -16.97 -31.68
C SER A 8 -12.67 -16.53 -32.31
N GLY A 9 -12.33 -17.13 -33.44
CA GLY A 9 -11.05 -16.92 -34.11
C GLY A 9 -9.86 -17.22 -33.19
N SER A 10 -8.95 -16.25 -33.03
CA SER A 10 -7.78 -16.32 -32.14
C SER A 10 -8.07 -15.90 -30.68
N TRP A 11 -9.27 -15.42 -30.40
CA TRP A 11 -9.65 -14.97 -29.07
C TRP A 11 -10.31 -16.09 -28.28
N VAL A 12 -9.89 -16.22 -27.05
CA VAL A 12 -10.43 -17.18 -26.09
C VAL A 12 -10.74 -16.47 -24.78
N GLY A 13 -11.72 -16.96 -24.06
CA GLY A 13 -12.09 -16.45 -22.74
C GLY A 13 -12.81 -17.51 -21.92
N ARG A 14 -12.88 -17.28 -20.62
CA ARG A 14 -13.67 -18.09 -19.68
C ARG A 14 -14.46 -17.11 -18.83
N ALA A 15 -15.78 -17.03 -19.08
CA ALA A 15 -16.68 -16.22 -18.26
C ALA A 15 -17.00 -16.98 -16.97
N ASP A 16 -17.01 -16.29 -15.85
CA ASP A 16 -17.35 -16.90 -14.56
C ASP A 16 -18.75 -17.49 -14.62
N ILE A 17 -19.71 -16.71 -15.12
CA ILE A 17 -21.09 -17.16 -15.26
C ILE A 17 -21.65 -16.65 -16.62
N LEU A 18 -22.34 -17.53 -17.33
CA LEU A 18 -23.20 -17.17 -18.45
C LEU A 18 -24.66 -17.21 -17.97
N ARG A 19 -25.25 -16.03 -17.86
CA ARG A 19 -26.63 -15.82 -17.40
C ARG A 19 -27.59 -15.98 -18.60
N LYS A 20 -28.56 -16.89 -18.48
CA LYS A 20 -29.60 -17.04 -19.48
C LYS A 20 -30.62 -15.90 -19.37
N VAL A 21 -30.94 -15.26 -20.48
CA VAL A 21 -31.93 -14.17 -20.58
C VAL A 21 -32.97 -14.49 -21.64
N VAL A 22 -34.15 -13.89 -21.48
CA VAL A 22 -35.28 -14.08 -22.40
C VAL A 22 -35.13 -13.09 -23.56
N ALA A 23 -34.20 -13.40 -24.48
CA ALA A 23 -33.98 -12.68 -25.73
C ALA A 23 -33.74 -13.72 -26.83
N PRO A 24 -34.57 -13.81 -27.89
CA PRO A 24 -34.38 -14.77 -28.97
C PRO A 24 -33.02 -14.62 -29.65
N SER A 25 -32.37 -15.74 -29.93
CA SER A 25 -31.05 -15.78 -30.57
C SER A 25 -30.93 -17.00 -31.50
N GLY A 26 -29.82 -17.24 -32.13
CA GLY A 26 -29.52 -18.46 -32.87
C GLY A 26 -29.60 -19.76 -32.02
N LEU A 27 -29.66 -19.64 -30.70
CA LEU A 27 -29.78 -20.76 -29.77
C LEU A 27 -31.25 -21.09 -29.44
N GLY A 28 -32.22 -20.23 -29.82
CA GLY A 28 -33.65 -20.41 -29.57
C GLY A 28 -34.32 -19.15 -29.01
N ALA A 29 -35.36 -19.30 -28.21
CA ALA A 29 -36.13 -18.20 -27.59
C ALA A 29 -35.37 -17.52 -26.43
N TRP A 30 -34.08 -17.67 -26.35
CA TRP A 30 -33.21 -17.20 -25.26
C TRP A 30 -31.82 -16.90 -25.76
N SER A 31 -31.03 -16.18 -24.96
CA SER A 31 -29.62 -15.89 -25.20
C SER A 31 -28.84 -15.89 -23.86
N TYR A 32 -27.55 -15.60 -23.92
CA TYR A 32 -26.70 -15.46 -22.75
C TYR A 32 -26.11 -14.07 -22.64
N GLU A 33 -25.91 -13.60 -21.42
CA GLU A 33 -25.13 -12.44 -21.03
C GLU A 33 -23.99 -12.89 -20.10
N ALA A 34 -22.83 -12.23 -20.18
CA ALA A 34 -21.68 -12.51 -19.32
C ALA A 34 -21.89 -11.88 -17.94
N VAL A 35 -21.57 -12.64 -16.91
CA VAL A 35 -21.46 -12.18 -15.52
C VAL A 35 -20.09 -12.54 -15.01
N ASP A 36 -19.42 -11.60 -14.40
CA ASP A 36 -18.10 -11.76 -13.81
C ASP A 36 -18.13 -11.42 -12.31
N THR A 37 -17.32 -12.11 -11.53
CA THR A 37 -17.20 -11.86 -10.09
C THR A 37 -15.85 -11.19 -9.80
N LYS A 38 -15.84 -10.18 -8.95
CA LYS A 38 -14.61 -9.46 -8.61
C LYS A 38 -14.52 -9.18 -7.12
N LEU A 39 -13.34 -9.38 -6.55
CA LEU A 39 -13.05 -9.02 -5.16
C LEU A 39 -12.72 -7.52 -4.98
N ALA A 40 -12.54 -6.77 -6.08
CA ALA A 40 -12.23 -5.34 -6.00
C ALA A 40 -13.38 -4.52 -5.39
N ARG A 41 -13.07 -3.51 -4.61
CA ARG A 41 -14.06 -2.61 -3.95
C ARG A 41 -14.90 -1.79 -4.93
N GLU A 42 -14.46 -1.66 -6.17
CA GLU A 42 -15.16 -0.97 -7.25
C GLU A 42 -14.89 -1.68 -8.57
N THR A 43 -15.82 -1.60 -9.51
CA THR A 43 -15.63 -2.17 -10.83
C THR A 43 -14.64 -1.33 -11.63
N LYS A 44 -13.47 -1.92 -11.92
CA LYS A 44 -12.41 -1.26 -12.70
C LYS A 44 -12.72 -1.31 -14.20
N GLY A 45 -12.25 -0.30 -14.95
CA GLY A 45 -12.43 -0.24 -16.41
C GLY A 45 -11.93 -1.48 -17.16
N GLY A 46 -10.84 -2.11 -16.69
CA GLY A 46 -10.33 -3.37 -17.24
C GLY A 46 -11.33 -4.53 -17.14
N THR A 47 -12.12 -4.61 -16.06
CA THR A 47 -13.19 -5.61 -15.91
C THR A 47 -14.28 -5.41 -16.96
N VAL A 48 -14.69 -4.17 -17.21
CA VAL A 48 -15.69 -3.86 -18.23
C VAL A 48 -15.18 -4.23 -19.63
N LEU A 49 -13.90 -3.96 -19.94
CA LEU A 49 -13.28 -4.35 -21.22
C LEU A 49 -13.22 -5.87 -21.38
N GLN A 50 -12.90 -6.62 -20.31
CA GLN A 50 -12.95 -8.09 -20.31
C GLN A 50 -14.34 -8.60 -20.60
N LEU A 51 -15.37 -8.02 -19.98
CA LEU A 51 -16.76 -8.35 -20.23
C LEU A 51 -17.22 -7.99 -21.65
N CYS A 52 -16.72 -6.91 -22.24
CA CYS A 52 -16.94 -6.60 -23.66
C CYS A 52 -16.39 -7.71 -24.56
N LEU A 53 -15.18 -8.23 -24.27
CA LEU A 53 -14.62 -9.35 -25.01
C LEU A 53 -15.49 -10.61 -24.87
N TYR A 54 -15.86 -10.98 -23.66
CA TYR A 54 -16.72 -12.14 -23.43
C TYR A 54 -18.05 -12.00 -24.14
N SER A 55 -18.64 -10.82 -24.11
CA SER A 55 -19.91 -10.53 -24.78
C SER A 55 -19.81 -10.61 -26.31
N GLU A 56 -18.68 -10.17 -26.88
CA GLU A 56 -18.42 -10.35 -28.31
C GLU A 56 -18.31 -11.83 -28.69
N LEU A 57 -17.54 -12.62 -27.90
CA LEU A 57 -17.44 -14.07 -28.13
C LEU A 57 -18.79 -14.79 -27.99
N ILE A 58 -19.62 -14.37 -27.04
CA ILE A 58 -20.99 -14.86 -26.87
C ILE A 58 -21.84 -14.46 -28.10
N GLY A 59 -21.71 -13.21 -28.54
CA GLY A 59 -22.41 -12.68 -29.72
C GLY A 59 -22.15 -13.51 -30.97
N ASP A 60 -20.88 -13.87 -31.20
CA ASP A 60 -20.45 -14.72 -32.32
C ASP A 60 -21.07 -16.14 -32.24
N ILE A 61 -21.18 -16.70 -31.04
CA ILE A 61 -21.74 -18.04 -30.81
C ILE A 61 -23.26 -18.07 -30.97
N GLN A 62 -23.95 -17.07 -30.44
CA GLN A 62 -25.42 -17.04 -30.41
C GLN A 62 -26.07 -16.25 -31.54
N GLY A 63 -25.26 -15.56 -32.37
CA GLY A 63 -25.76 -14.72 -33.47
C GLY A 63 -26.51 -13.47 -33.01
N LEU A 64 -26.37 -13.08 -31.75
CA LEU A 64 -26.98 -11.89 -31.14
C LEU A 64 -25.99 -11.29 -30.14
N MET A 65 -25.57 -10.04 -30.36
CA MET A 65 -24.73 -9.33 -29.42
C MET A 65 -25.53 -9.05 -28.13
N PRO A 66 -25.03 -9.44 -26.94
CA PRO A 66 -25.64 -9.08 -25.68
C PRO A 66 -25.79 -7.55 -25.53
N GLU A 67 -26.87 -7.10 -24.92
CA GLU A 67 -27.05 -5.68 -24.62
C GLU A 67 -26.28 -5.27 -23.37
N PHE A 68 -26.22 -6.17 -22.39
CA PHE A 68 -25.61 -5.93 -21.08
C PHE A 68 -24.59 -7.01 -20.71
N ALA A 69 -23.70 -6.62 -19.83
CA ALA A 69 -22.86 -7.51 -19.04
C ALA A 69 -22.96 -7.11 -17.55
N HIS A 70 -22.55 -8.02 -16.67
CA HIS A 70 -22.78 -7.84 -15.24
C HIS A 70 -21.51 -8.11 -14.43
N VAL A 71 -21.33 -7.38 -13.33
CA VAL A 71 -20.30 -7.63 -12.32
C VAL A 71 -20.99 -7.89 -11.00
N VAL A 72 -20.56 -8.91 -10.27
CA VAL A 72 -21.01 -9.17 -8.90
C VAL A 72 -19.86 -8.83 -7.97
N PRO A 73 -19.87 -7.65 -7.34
CA PRO A 73 -18.87 -7.27 -6.35
C PRO A 73 -19.22 -7.85 -4.96
N PRO A 74 -18.24 -8.01 -4.05
CA PRO A 74 -18.46 -8.68 -2.76
C PRO A 74 -19.41 -7.93 -1.83
N TRP A 75 -19.50 -6.60 -1.95
CA TRP A 75 -20.34 -5.75 -1.09
C TRP A 75 -21.79 -5.62 -1.54
N SER A 76 -22.17 -6.17 -2.70
CA SER A 76 -23.48 -5.95 -3.29
C SER A 76 -24.56 -6.93 -2.82
N GLU A 77 -24.30 -7.74 -1.78
CA GLU A 77 -25.19 -8.83 -1.36
C GLU A 77 -25.57 -9.75 -2.55
N PHE A 78 -24.63 -9.98 -3.45
CA PHE A 78 -24.80 -10.70 -4.71
C PHE A 78 -25.74 -10.04 -5.72
N VAL A 79 -26.07 -8.75 -5.57
CA VAL A 79 -26.82 -7.97 -6.57
C VAL A 79 -25.86 -7.56 -7.70
N PRO A 80 -26.07 -8.00 -8.94
CA PRO A 80 -25.17 -7.67 -10.04
C PRO A 80 -25.28 -6.19 -10.44
N GLU A 81 -24.14 -5.51 -10.56
CA GLU A 81 -24.03 -4.26 -11.31
C GLU A 81 -24.21 -4.53 -12.80
N ARG A 82 -25.00 -3.72 -13.50
CA ARG A 82 -25.31 -3.90 -14.92
C ARG A 82 -24.64 -2.83 -15.77
N TYR A 83 -23.87 -3.26 -16.76
CA TYR A 83 -23.14 -2.41 -17.70
C TYR A 83 -23.71 -2.55 -19.12
N ARG A 84 -24.11 -1.43 -19.73
CA ARG A 84 -24.56 -1.41 -21.11
C ARG A 84 -23.37 -1.42 -22.04
N LEU A 85 -23.19 -2.47 -22.83
CA LEU A 85 -22.00 -2.69 -23.65
C LEU A 85 -21.79 -1.63 -24.74
N ALA A 86 -22.87 -1.03 -25.26
CA ALA A 86 -22.80 0.03 -26.26
C ALA A 86 -22.00 1.26 -25.77
N ASP A 87 -22.04 1.56 -24.46
CA ASP A 87 -21.38 2.73 -23.87
C ASP A 87 -19.83 2.59 -23.87
N PHE A 88 -19.35 1.37 -23.88
CA PHE A 88 -17.90 1.04 -23.84
C PHE A 88 -17.36 0.56 -25.19
N GLY A 89 -18.22 0.25 -26.15
CA GLY A 89 -17.86 -0.44 -27.37
C GLY A 89 -16.80 0.27 -28.24
N ALA A 90 -16.78 1.61 -28.29
CA ALA A 90 -15.80 2.37 -29.06
C ALA A 90 -14.37 2.20 -28.47
N TYR A 91 -14.24 2.41 -27.16
CA TYR A 91 -12.96 2.27 -26.47
C TYR A 91 -12.48 0.81 -26.46
N TYR A 92 -13.40 -0.14 -26.24
CA TYR A 92 -13.10 -1.57 -26.35
C TYR A 92 -12.49 -1.94 -27.70
N ARG A 93 -13.09 -1.51 -28.82
CA ARG A 93 -12.57 -1.80 -30.18
C ARG A 93 -11.16 -1.22 -30.38
N GLN A 94 -10.91 -0.01 -29.85
CA GLN A 94 -9.58 0.62 -29.91
C GLN A 94 -8.55 -0.21 -29.15
N VAL A 95 -8.84 -0.60 -27.91
CA VAL A 95 -7.93 -1.39 -27.06
C VAL A 95 -7.70 -2.78 -27.67
N LYS A 96 -8.76 -3.47 -28.11
CA LYS A 96 -8.66 -4.78 -28.79
C LYS A 96 -7.82 -4.70 -30.07
N GLY A 97 -8.02 -3.65 -30.87
CA GLY A 97 -7.25 -3.42 -32.11
C GLY A 97 -5.77 -3.20 -31.83
N GLY A 98 -5.44 -2.38 -30.81
CA GLY A 98 -4.06 -2.16 -30.36
C GLY A 98 -3.40 -3.46 -29.87
N MET A 99 -4.12 -4.25 -29.06
CA MET A 99 -3.62 -5.55 -28.60
C MET A 99 -3.38 -6.52 -29.75
N ALA A 100 -4.31 -6.62 -30.70
CA ALA A 100 -4.15 -7.47 -31.88
C ALA A 100 -2.96 -7.04 -32.74
N ALA A 101 -2.73 -5.74 -32.91
CA ALA A 101 -1.58 -5.21 -33.65
C ALA A 101 -0.25 -5.56 -32.95
N SER A 102 -0.18 -5.41 -31.63
CA SER A 102 1.00 -5.76 -30.83
C SER A 102 1.34 -7.26 -30.95
N PHE A 103 0.34 -8.13 -30.92
CA PHE A 103 0.58 -9.57 -31.16
C PHE A 103 0.98 -9.92 -32.60
N ALA A 104 0.54 -9.13 -33.58
CA ALA A 104 0.87 -9.37 -34.98
C ALA A 104 2.30 -8.92 -35.33
N SER A 105 2.86 -7.96 -34.62
CA SER A 105 4.22 -7.41 -34.88
C SER A 105 5.32 -8.44 -34.63
N ARG A 106 5.05 -9.50 -33.84
CA ARG A 106 5.94 -10.63 -33.55
C ARG A 106 7.36 -10.27 -33.07
N ASP A 107 7.61 -9.03 -32.67
CA ASP A 107 8.88 -8.68 -32.05
C ASP A 107 8.76 -8.80 -30.51
N PRO A 108 9.33 -9.87 -29.89
CA PRO A 108 9.31 -10.04 -28.44
C PRO A 108 10.06 -8.93 -27.69
N GLN A 109 10.88 -8.15 -28.40
CA GLN A 109 11.69 -7.07 -27.82
C GLN A 109 10.89 -5.78 -27.63
N GLU A 110 9.72 -5.64 -28.23
CA GLU A 110 8.85 -4.46 -28.07
C GLU A 110 8.08 -4.45 -26.73
N THR A 111 8.03 -5.56 -26.00
CA THR A 111 7.34 -5.64 -24.72
C THR A 111 8.33 -5.85 -23.59
N TYR A 112 8.45 -4.84 -22.72
CA TYR A 112 9.24 -4.93 -21.51
C TYR A 112 8.32 -5.13 -20.30
N PRO A 113 8.70 -5.95 -19.28
CA PRO A 113 7.89 -6.19 -18.09
C PRO A 113 7.95 -5.00 -17.12
N GLU A 114 7.42 -3.84 -17.55
CA GLU A 114 7.29 -2.67 -16.67
C GLU A 114 6.43 -3.02 -15.45
N PRO A 115 6.80 -2.55 -14.24
CA PRO A 115 6.05 -2.86 -13.04
C PRO A 115 4.68 -2.18 -13.06
N VAL A 116 3.66 -2.94 -12.71
CA VAL A 116 2.27 -2.49 -12.58
C VAL A 116 1.67 -3.08 -11.30
N THR A 117 0.57 -2.50 -10.80
CA THR A 117 -0.11 -2.98 -9.58
C THR A 117 -0.52 -4.47 -9.65
N HIS A 118 -0.79 -4.98 -10.85
CA HIS A 118 -1.10 -6.40 -11.03
C HIS A 118 0.09 -7.35 -10.75
N CYS A 119 1.31 -6.83 -10.68
CA CYS A 119 2.51 -7.65 -10.39
C CYS A 119 2.42 -8.32 -9.02
N ASP A 120 1.71 -7.74 -8.06
CA ASP A 120 1.59 -8.25 -6.70
C ASP A 120 0.90 -9.63 -6.65
N ILE A 121 0.05 -9.94 -7.63
CA ILE A 121 -0.67 -11.22 -7.75
C ILE A 121 -0.31 -12.00 -9.03
N CYS A 122 0.67 -11.52 -9.79
CA CYS A 122 1.04 -12.10 -11.07
C CYS A 122 1.98 -13.30 -10.90
N VAL A 123 1.63 -14.43 -11.47
CA VAL A 123 2.46 -15.66 -11.44
C VAL A 123 3.84 -15.50 -12.12
N TRP A 124 4.00 -14.47 -12.96
CA TRP A 124 5.25 -14.15 -13.66
C TRP A 124 6.10 -13.11 -12.92
N SER A 125 5.63 -12.56 -11.79
CA SER A 125 6.28 -11.45 -11.07
C SER A 125 7.76 -11.72 -10.77
N THR A 126 8.09 -12.91 -10.26
CA THR A 126 9.47 -13.31 -9.95
C THR A 126 10.38 -13.29 -11.18
N SER A 127 9.90 -13.80 -12.33
CA SER A 127 10.68 -13.80 -13.58
C SER A 127 10.88 -12.38 -14.11
N CYS A 128 9.83 -11.57 -14.07
CA CYS A 128 9.89 -10.17 -14.47
C CYS A 128 10.80 -9.35 -13.54
N GLU A 129 10.75 -9.60 -12.24
CA GLU A 129 11.64 -8.94 -11.28
C GLU A 129 13.10 -9.31 -11.51
N LYS A 130 13.38 -10.59 -11.73
CA LYS A 130 14.72 -11.03 -12.10
C LYS A 130 15.23 -10.30 -13.34
N GLN A 131 14.44 -10.23 -14.40
CA GLN A 131 14.83 -9.52 -15.63
C GLN A 131 15.12 -8.04 -15.34
N ARG A 132 14.23 -7.34 -14.61
CA ARG A 132 14.46 -5.93 -14.23
C ARG A 132 15.76 -5.74 -13.44
N ARG A 133 16.13 -6.71 -12.59
CA ARG A 133 17.40 -6.68 -11.84
C ARG A 133 18.60 -6.94 -12.74
N ASP A 134 18.52 -7.94 -13.63
CA ASP A 134 19.58 -8.24 -14.59
C ASP A 134 19.85 -7.06 -15.53
N ASP A 135 18.80 -6.30 -15.90
CA ASP A 135 18.87 -5.12 -16.75
C ASP A 135 19.19 -3.81 -16.01
N ASP A 136 19.37 -3.84 -14.69
CA ASP A 136 19.56 -2.65 -13.83
C ASP A 136 18.48 -1.58 -14.09
N HIS A 137 17.21 -2.00 -14.18
CA HIS A 137 16.12 -1.15 -14.64
C HIS A 137 15.82 -0.02 -13.66
N LEU A 138 15.50 1.16 -14.19
CA LEU A 138 15.23 2.39 -13.41
C LEU A 138 14.16 2.24 -12.32
N CYS A 139 13.19 1.32 -12.48
CA CYS A 139 12.15 1.10 -11.48
C CYS A 139 12.66 0.61 -10.12
N LEU A 140 13.92 0.14 -10.05
CA LEU A 140 14.57 -0.27 -8.81
C LEU A 140 15.11 0.92 -8.01
N VAL A 141 15.09 2.13 -8.57
CA VAL A 141 15.49 3.35 -7.85
C VAL A 141 14.35 3.80 -6.94
N ALA A 142 14.61 3.85 -5.64
CA ALA A 142 13.58 4.18 -4.66
C ALA A 142 12.96 5.55 -4.90
N GLY A 143 11.64 5.58 -4.99
CA GLY A 143 10.87 6.81 -5.17
C GLY A 143 10.82 7.38 -6.59
N ILE A 144 11.38 6.69 -7.59
CA ILE A 144 11.25 7.10 -8.99
C ILE A 144 9.82 6.90 -9.49
N SER A 145 9.32 7.82 -10.29
CA SER A 145 8.01 7.71 -10.92
C SER A 145 8.11 7.19 -12.37
N SER A 146 7.01 6.61 -12.88
CA SER A 146 6.93 6.17 -14.28
C SER A 146 7.15 7.30 -15.28
N LEU A 147 6.74 8.53 -14.93
CA LEU A 147 6.97 9.70 -15.78
C LEU A 147 8.46 10.07 -15.85
N GLN A 148 9.17 10.00 -14.71
CA GLN A 148 10.63 10.21 -14.70
C GLN A 148 11.36 9.12 -15.45
N ILE A 149 10.94 7.85 -15.34
CA ILE A 149 11.51 6.74 -16.12
C ILE A 149 11.37 6.98 -17.62
N ALA A 150 10.18 7.39 -18.08
CA ALA A 150 9.93 7.66 -19.48
C ALA A 150 10.83 8.79 -20.01
N GLU A 151 10.90 9.92 -19.30
CA GLU A 151 11.71 11.08 -19.70
C GLU A 151 13.21 10.74 -19.67
N LEU A 152 13.69 10.01 -18.66
CA LEU A 152 15.09 9.56 -18.61
C LEU A 152 15.46 8.67 -19.81
N LYS A 153 14.59 7.73 -20.16
CA LYS A 153 14.78 6.86 -21.35
C LYS A 153 14.81 7.65 -22.65
N GLU A 154 13.98 8.68 -22.81
CA GLU A 154 14.01 9.59 -23.97
C GLU A 154 15.34 10.35 -24.09
N HIS A 155 15.99 10.65 -22.96
CA HIS A 155 17.32 11.26 -22.90
C HIS A 155 18.49 10.24 -22.87
N GLY A 156 18.22 8.96 -23.16
CA GLY A 156 19.25 7.91 -23.25
C GLY A 156 19.72 7.35 -21.89
N VAL A 157 19.05 7.66 -20.79
CA VAL A 157 19.31 7.12 -19.46
C VAL A 157 18.35 5.97 -19.19
N ALA A 158 18.77 4.74 -19.38
CA ALA A 158 17.94 3.55 -19.35
C ALA A 158 18.14 2.67 -18.10
N THR A 159 19.24 2.84 -17.37
CA THR A 159 19.60 2.00 -16.20
C THR A 159 19.81 2.81 -14.94
N GLY A 160 19.71 2.14 -13.78
CA GLY A 160 20.01 2.74 -12.47
C GLY A 160 21.46 3.23 -12.37
N THR A 161 22.41 2.48 -12.94
CA THR A 161 23.83 2.88 -13.00
C THR A 161 24.01 4.15 -13.84
N GLN A 162 23.42 4.21 -15.05
CA GLN A 162 23.50 5.42 -15.87
C GLN A 162 22.89 6.64 -15.17
N LEU A 163 21.78 6.45 -14.46
CA LEU A 163 21.18 7.51 -13.66
C LEU A 163 22.11 7.94 -12.52
N ALA A 164 22.73 7.00 -11.81
CA ALA A 164 23.66 7.31 -10.71
C ALA A 164 24.89 8.09 -11.17
N GLU A 165 25.33 7.90 -12.41
CA GLU A 165 26.51 8.57 -13.00
C GLU A 165 26.14 9.85 -13.77
N LEU A 166 24.85 10.14 -13.93
CA LEU A 166 24.39 11.31 -14.67
C LEU A 166 24.92 12.60 -14.00
N ALA A 167 25.47 13.49 -14.82
CA ALA A 167 25.99 14.77 -14.34
C ALA A 167 24.87 15.70 -13.81
N LEU A 168 25.16 16.41 -12.73
CA LEU A 168 24.32 17.47 -12.20
C LEU A 168 25.00 18.85 -12.38
N PRO A 169 24.24 19.92 -12.68
CA PRO A 169 22.82 19.95 -12.98
C PRO A 169 22.48 19.16 -14.24
N LEU A 170 21.22 18.69 -14.36
CA LEU A 170 20.76 17.97 -15.55
C LEU A 170 21.08 18.76 -16.84
N PRO A 171 21.53 18.10 -17.92
CA PRO A 171 21.80 18.77 -19.20
C PRO A 171 20.55 19.18 -19.99
N TRP A 172 19.36 18.90 -19.47
CA TRP A 172 18.06 19.31 -20.04
C TRP A 172 17.13 19.86 -18.95
N LYS A 173 16.09 20.57 -19.37
CA LYS A 173 15.01 21.01 -18.50
C LYS A 173 13.91 19.94 -18.49
N PRO A 174 13.50 19.41 -17.32
CA PRO A 174 12.41 18.44 -17.25
C PRO A 174 11.11 18.97 -17.87
N GLU A 175 10.43 18.11 -18.62
CA GLU A 175 9.10 18.42 -19.16
C GLU A 175 8.05 18.40 -18.05
N ARG A 176 8.20 17.47 -17.10
CA ARG A 176 7.33 17.32 -15.92
C ARG A 176 8.14 17.19 -14.65
N GLY A 177 7.69 17.85 -13.60
CA GLY A 177 8.40 17.90 -12.33
C GLY A 177 9.42 19.05 -12.26
N SER A 178 10.38 18.94 -11.36
CA SER A 178 11.41 19.96 -11.13
C SER A 178 12.81 19.39 -11.27
N LEU A 179 13.79 20.25 -11.54
CA LEU A 179 15.20 19.87 -11.54
C LEU A 179 15.62 19.22 -10.21
N GLU A 180 15.10 19.73 -9.09
CA GLU A 180 15.36 19.17 -7.76
C GLU A 180 14.81 17.77 -7.60
N SER A 181 13.63 17.46 -8.18
CA SER A 181 13.04 16.12 -8.10
C SER A 181 13.89 15.09 -8.86
N PHE A 182 14.44 15.46 -10.02
CA PHE A 182 15.35 14.61 -10.77
C PHE A 182 16.73 14.50 -10.10
N ALA A 183 17.27 15.61 -9.56
CA ALA A 183 18.51 15.58 -8.79
C ALA A 183 18.38 14.64 -7.58
N ARG A 184 17.24 14.68 -6.87
CA ARG A 184 16.98 13.78 -5.73
C ARG A 184 16.97 12.31 -6.15
N ILE A 185 16.32 11.95 -7.25
CA ILE A 185 16.29 10.57 -7.76
C ILE A 185 17.68 10.13 -8.26
N ARG A 186 18.43 11.03 -8.90
CA ARG A 186 19.82 10.76 -9.30
C ARG A 186 20.70 10.47 -8.09
N GLU A 187 20.62 11.26 -7.03
CA GLU A 187 21.36 11.03 -5.80
C GLU A 187 20.91 9.75 -5.09
N GLN A 188 19.63 9.41 -5.15
CA GLN A 188 19.11 8.13 -4.67
C GLN A 188 19.76 6.95 -5.42
N ALA A 189 19.79 7.02 -6.75
CA ALA A 189 20.45 6.01 -7.58
C ALA A 189 21.95 5.87 -7.25
N ARG A 190 22.66 7.00 -6.98
CA ARG A 190 24.06 7.00 -6.59
C ARG A 190 24.30 6.22 -5.29
N VAL A 191 23.54 6.52 -4.25
CA VAL A 191 23.71 5.82 -2.95
C VAL A 191 23.35 4.34 -3.07
N GLN A 192 22.34 3.98 -3.87
CA GLN A 192 22.03 2.59 -4.16
C GLN A 192 23.17 1.87 -4.91
N LEU A 193 23.78 2.53 -5.91
CA LEU A 193 24.93 2.00 -6.64
C LEU A 193 26.14 1.81 -5.71
N GLU A 194 26.45 2.81 -4.88
CA GLU A 194 27.53 2.73 -3.90
C GLU A 194 27.34 1.60 -2.88
N SER A 195 26.11 1.41 -2.38
CA SER A 195 25.77 0.29 -1.51
C SER A 195 25.97 -1.06 -2.20
N ARG A 196 25.50 -1.19 -3.42
CA ARG A 196 25.64 -2.41 -4.23
C ARG A 196 27.12 -2.74 -4.52
N LEU A 197 27.92 -1.75 -4.86
CA LEU A 197 29.36 -1.93 -5.12
C LEU A 197 30.17 -2.26 -3.86
N ALA A 198 29.76 -1.70 -2.71
CA ALA A 198 30.41 -1.97 -1.43
C ALA A 198 29.98 -3.31 -0.82
N GLY A 199 28.85 -3.87 -1.23
CA GLY A 199 28.26 -5.06 -0.61
C GLY A 199 27.70 -4.82 0.79
N GLU A 200 27.49 -3.56 1.17
CA GLU A 200 26.94 -3.12 2.45
C GLU A 200 25.93 -1.99 2.26
N LEU A 201 24.95 -1.90 3.14
CA LEU A 201 23.94 -0.85 3.07
C LEU A 201 24.51 0.49 3.54
N LYS A 202 24.64 1.44 2.61
CA LYS A 202 25.09 2.81 2.88
C LYS A 202 23.92 3.76 3.04
N PHE A 203 24.13 4.83 3.76
CA PHE A 203 23.18 5.92 3.89
C PHE A 203 23.89 7.27 4.01
N GLU A 204 23.15 8.33 3.74
CA GLU A 204 23.54 9.72 3.93
C GLU A 204 22.48 10.45 4.75
N LEU A 205 22.93 11.32 5.65
CA LEU A 205 22.01 12.24 6.34
C LEU A 205 21.77 13.45 5.45
N LEU A 206 20.50 13.79 5.28
CA LEU A 206 20.09 14.96 4.52
C LEU A 206 20.17 16.21 5.41
N ALA A 207 20.44 17.36 4.80
CA ALA A 207 20.42 18.63 5.52
C ALA A 207 19.03 18.84 6.15
N PRO A 208 18.96 19.18 7.45
CA PRO A 208 17.67 19.41 8.11
C PRO A 208 16.91 20.57 7.48
N VAL A 209 15.62 20.35 7.26
CA VAL A 209 14.71 21.36 6.72
C VAL A 209 13.58 21.59 7.75
N PRO A 210 13.31 22.84 8.17
CA PRO A 210 12.24 23.11 9.13
C PRO A 210 10.89 22.52 8.69
N GLY A 211 10.23 21.79 9.59
CA GLY A 211 8.96 21.11 9.33
C GLY A 211 9.07 19.79 8.57
N PHE A 212 10.29 19.26 8.32
CA PHE A 212 10.53 17.99 7.64
C PHE A 212 11.66 17.19 8.30
N GLY A 213 11.63 15.88 8.12
CA GLY A 213 12.71 15.00 8.57
C GLY A 213 12.94 15.09 10.10
N LEU A 214 14.20 15.19 10.51
CA LEU A 214 14.57 15.18 11.93
C LEU A 214 14.01 16.36 12.74
N THR A 215 13.57 17.45 12.10
CA THR A 215 12.90 18.56 12.81
C THR A 215 11.44 18.23 13.17
N CYS A 216 10.89 17.15 12.64
CA CYS A 216 9.57 16.61 13.00
C CYS A 216 9.65 15.49 14.04
N LEU A 217 10.87 15.10 14.47
CA LEU A 217 11.04 14.05 15.47
C LEU A 217 10.94 14.69 16.86
N PRO A 218 9.91 14.37 17.68
CA PRO A 218 9.77 14.92 19.02
C PRO A 218 10.82 14.37 19.97
N GLU A 219 10.98 15.03 21.14
CA GLU A 219 11.85 14.51 22.20
C GLU A 219 11.31 13.17 22.69
N PRO A 220 12.12 12.11 22.78
CA PRO A 220 11.70 10.83 23.34
C PRO A 220 11.20 10.94 24.78
N ASP A 221 10.09 10.29 25.06
CA ASP A 221 9.46 10.26 26.37
C ASP A 221 9.33 8.82 26.87
N ALA A 222 9.38 8.60 28.19
CA ALA A 222 9.19 7.29 28.80
C ALA A 222 7.79 6.69 28.53
N GLY A 223 6.84 7.56 28.21
CA GLY A 223 5.48 7.19 27.86
C GLY A 223 5.27 6.77 26.40
N ASP A 224 6.26 6.91 25.54
CA ASP A 224 6.14 6.65 24.10
C ASP A 224 5.59 5.26 23.77
N ILE A 225 4.78 5.21 22.71
CA ILE A 225 4.10 4.00 22.23
C ILE A 225 4.49 3.78 20.75
N PHE A 226 4.66 2.52 20.36
CA PHE A 226 4.97 2.11 18.99
C PHE A 226 3.86 1.20 18.51
N PHE A 227 3.15 1.61 17.47
CA PHE A 227 1.84 1.08 17.10
C PHE A 227 1.79 0.64 15.64
N ASP A 228 1.10 -0.50 15.40
CA ASP A 228 0.87 -1.04 14.07
C ASP A 228 -0.45 -1.81 14.01
N PHE A 229 -1.08 -1.85 12.82
CA PHE A 229 -2.30 -2.57 12.52
C PHE A 229 -2.06 -3.76 11.61
N GLU A 230 -2.78 -4.87 11.86
CA GLU A 230 -3.04 -5.87 10.84
C GLU A 230 -4.52 -5.83 10.44
N GLY A 231 -4.77 -5.74 9.16
CA GLY A 231 -6.13 -5.63 8.63
C GLY A 231 -6.33 -6.34 7.30
N ASP A 232 -7.59 -6.63 7.00
CA ASP A 232 -7.99 -7.15 5.71
C ASP A 232 -9.15 -6.34 5.14
N SER A 233 -8.91 -5.75 3.97
CA SER A 233 -9.89 -4.92 3.29
C SER A 233 -11.05 -5.69 2.67
N PHE A 234 -10.98 -7.02 2.59
CA PHE A 234 -11.96 -7.87 1.96
C PHE A 234 -12.94 -8.53 2.94
N VAL A 235 -12.71 -8.39 4.24
CA VAL A 235 -13.64 -8.90 5.26
C VAL A 235 -14.90 -8.03 5.29
N GLY A 236 -16.00 -8.58 4.85
CA GLY A 236 -17.29 -7.89 4.75
C GLY A 236 -17.21 -6.66 3.83
N GLU A 237 -18.15 -5.71 4.02
CA GLU A 237 -18.28 -4.55 3.13
C GLU A 237 -17.15 -3.52 3.28
N HIS A 238 -16.57 -3.41 4.47
CA HIS A 238 -15.67 -2.29 4.81
C HIS A 238 -14.28 -2.68 5.30
N GLY A 239 -13.86 -3.94 5.15
CA GLY A 239 -12.61 -4.45 5.70
C GLY A 239 -12.64 -4.56 7.23
N LEU A 240 -11.73 -5.26 7.84
CA LEU A 240 -11.59 -5.47 9.30
C LEU A 240 -10.14 -5.24 9.70
N GLU A 241 -9.92 -4.39 10.71
CA GLU A 241 -8.63 -4.26 11.38
C GLU A 241 -8.61 -5.32 12.51
N TYR A 242 -8.06 -6.50 12.22
CA TYR A 242 -8.22 -7.67 13.09
C TYR A 242 -7.18 -7.79 14.19
N LEU A 243 -6.10 -6.99 14.16
CA LEU A 243 -5.10 -6.93 15.23
C LEU A 243 -4.60 -5.48 15.39
N HIS A 244 -4.75 -4.93 16.60
CA HIS A 244 -4.21 -3.65 16.99
C HIS A 244 -3.04 -3.92 17.94
N GLY A 245 -1.80 -3.83 17.45
CA GLY A 245 -0.62 -4.11 18.26
C GLY A 245 0.10 -2.84 18.68
N PHE A 246 0.56 -2.82 19.93
CA PHE A 246 1.38 -1.71 20.41
C PHE A 246 2.42 -2.15 21.43
N HIS A 247 3.59 -1.54 21.30
CA HIS A 247 4.73 -1.75 22.17
C HIS A 247 5.02 -0.48 22.98
N TYR A 248 5.30 -0.63 24.26
CA TYR A 248 5.60 0.47 25.18
C TYR A 248 6.50 0.00 26.33
N PHE A 249 6.94 0.92 27.18
CA PHE A 249 7.70 0.61 28.39
C PHE A 249 6.91 1.02 29.63
N GLU A 250 6.97 0.17 30.67
CA GLU A 250 6.45 0.47 31.99
C GLU A 250 7.47 0.03 33.02
N ASP A 251 7.80 0.92 33.97
CA ASP A 251 8.84 0.71 34.96
C ASP A 251 10.20 0.22 34.38
N GLY A 252 10.50 0.58 33.15
CA GLY A 252 11.71 0.19 32.42
C GLY A 252 11.64 -1.19 31.76
N GLU A 253 10.54 -1.90 31.90
CA GLU A 253 10.29 -3.19 31.23
C GLU A 253 9.52 -2.98 29.91
N ALA A 254 9.85 -3.79 28.91
CA ALA A 254 9.23 -3.74 27.59
C ALA A 254 7.95 -4.56 27.59
N HIS A 255 6.86 -3.97 27.13
CA HIS A 255 5.56 -4.61 26.99
C HIS A 255 5.10 -4.56 25.53
N TYR A 256 4.36 -5.58 25.13
CA TYR A 256 3.61 -5.60 23.89
C TYR A 256 2.20 -6.09 24.17
N GLU A 257 1.22 -5.40 23.64
CA GLU A 257 -0.18 -5.80 23.65
C GLU A 257 -0.71 -5.95 22.23
N GLY A 258 -1.35 -7.10 21.96
CA GLY A 258 -2.06 -7.39 20.73
C GLY A 258 -3.55 -7.52 21.01
N LEU A 259 -4.35 -6.53 20.61
CA LEU A 259 -5.80 -6.55 20.74
C LEU A 259 -6.42 -7.19 19.50
N TRP A 260 -6.79 -8.46 19.64
CA TRP A 260 -7.43 -9.22 18.54
C TRP A 260 -8.90 -8.85 18.37
N ALA A 261 -9.32 -8.71 17.13
CA ALA A 261 -10.66 -8.29 16.74
C ALA A 261 -11.15 -9.12 15.52
N LEU A 262 -11.74 -10.28 15.79
CA LEU A 262 -12.16 -11.20 14.73
C LEU A 262 -13.58 -10.92 14.22
N ASP A 263 -14.24 -9.89 14.77
CA ASP A 263 -15.54 -9.39 14.33
C ASP A 263 -15.68 -7.88 14.62
N ARG A 264 -16.80 -7.29 14.20
CA ARG A 264 -17.07 -5.84 14.31
C ARG A 264 -17.18 -5.33 15.75
N GLU A 265 -17.69 -6.13 16.67
CA GLU A 265 -17.84 -5.75 18.07
C GLU A 265 -16.47 -5.75 18.76
N ALA A 266 -15.68 -6.75 18.47
CA ALA A 266 -14.30 -6.84 18.93
C ALA A 266 -13.41 -5.72 18.33
N GLU A 267 -13.58 -5.38 17.03
CA GLU A 267 -12.86 -4.27 16.38
C GLU A 267 -13.17 -2.92 17.06
N LYS A 268 -14.46 -2.67 17.35
CA LYS A 268 -14.85 -1.50 18.12
C LYS A 268 -14.19 -1.47 19.49
N THR A 269 -14.25 -2.60 20.21
CA THR A 269 -13.68 -2.72 21.56
C THR A 269 -12.16 -2.51 21.55
N ALA A 270 -11.45 -3.12 20.58
CA ALA A 270 -10.01 -2.95 20.43
C ALA A 270 -9.63 -1.48 20.13
N PHE A 271 -10.36 -0.83 19.25
CA PHE A 271 -10.18 0.60 18.97
C PHE A 271 -10.38 1.47 20.21
N GLU A 272 -11.50 1.28 20.94
CA GLU A 272 -11.79 2.02 22.17
C GLU A 272 -10.72 1.79 23.24
N THR A 273 -10.31 0.52 23.44
CA THR A 273 -9.27 0.15 24.38
C THR A 273 -7.94 0.83 24.08
N PHE A 274 -7.51 0.84 22.82
CA PHE A 274 -6.27 1.50 22.42
C PHE A 274 -6.33 3.01 22.64
N ILE A 275 -7.42 3.67 22.21
CA ILE A 275 -7.56 5.13 22.41
C ILE A 275 -7.59 5.49 23.90
N ASP A 276 -8.35 4.74 24.71
CA ASP A 276 -8.44 4.94 26.16
C ASP A 276 -7.07 4.74 26.85
N PHE A 277 -6.31 3.73 26.41
CA PHE A 277 -4.94 3.50 26.88
C PHE A 277 -4.03 4.71 26.60
N VAL A 278 -4.05 5.23 25.38
CA VAL A 278 -3.23 6.39 24.99
C VAL A 278 -3.62 7.64 25.81
N ILE A 279 -4.92 7.89 25.96
CA ILE A 279 -5.43 9.06 26.73
C ILE A 279 -5.06 8.95 28.21
N ALA A 280 -5.26 7.80 28.83
CA ALA A 280 -4.88 7.58 30.25
C ALA A 280 -3.36 7.72 30.44
N ARG A 281 -2.57 7.25 29.50
CA ARG A 281 -1.11 7.35 29.54
C ARG A 281 -0.62 8.79 29.38
N LEU A 282 -1.30 9.64 28.61
CA LEU A 282 -1.04 11.07 28.48
C LEU A 282 -1.20 11.84 29.81
N GLU A 283 -2.01 11.34 30.76
CA GLU A 283 -2.12 11.95 32.08
C GLU A 283 -0.84 11.80 32.90
N THR A 284 -0.12 10.66 32.71
CA THR A 284 1.15 10.37 33.39
C THR A 284 2.35 10.90 32.62
N TYR A 285 2.30 10.83 31.29
CA TYR A 285 3.35 11.22 30.36
C TYR A 285 2.83 12.25 29.36
N PRO A 286 2.72 13.53 29.72
CA PRO A 286 2.07 14.55 28.90
C PRO A 286 2.76 14.80 27.54
N ASN A 287 4.01 14.38 27.40
CA ASN A 287 4.82 14.58 26.20
C ASN A 287 4.97 13.29 25.38
N LEU A 288 4.24 12.22 25.70
CA LEU A 288 4.32 10.97 24.95
C LEU A 288 3.87 11.14 23.50
N HIS A 289 4.43 10.31 22.63
CA HIS A 289 4.00 10.20 21.25
C HIS A 289 3.72 8.74 20.89
N VAL A 290 2.82 8.57 19.91
CA VAL A 290 2.50 7.29 19.30
C VAL A 290 3.19 7.24 17.94
N TYR A 291 4.25 6.45 17.84
CA TYR A 291 5.02 6.28 16.62
C TYR A 291 4.45 5.15 15.76
N HIS A 292 4.34 5.40 14.47
CA HIS A 292 3.90 4.44 13.47
C HIS A 292 4.72 4.58 12.19
N TYR A 293 4.55 3.66 11.24
CA TYR A 293 5.35 3.65 10.02
C TYR A 293 4.51 3.74 8.76
N GLY A 294 4.18 4.94 8.34
CA GLY A 294 3.37 5.25 7.17
C GLY A 294 2.05 5.94 7.52
N GLY A 295 1.21 6.15 6.52
CA GLY A 295 -0.06 6.86 6.70
C GLY A 295 -1.26 5.95 6.93
N TYR A 296 -1.06 4.65 7.09
CA TYR A 296 -2.16 3.69 7.24
C TYR A 296 -2.86 3.86 8.59
N GLU A 297 -2.11 3.88 9.68
CA GLU A 297 -2.59 3.86 11.05
C GLU A 297 -3.48 5.07 11.37
N PRO A 298 -3.08 6.33 11.11
CA PRO A 298 -3.99 7.47 11.31
C PRO A 298 -5.23 7.40 10.41
N GLY A 299 -5.09 6.84 9.22
CA GLY A 299 -6.21 6.61 8.30
C GLY A 299 -7.20 5.58 8.85
N ALA A 300 -6.69 4.47 9.38
CA ALA A 300 -7.48 3.41 9.99
C ALA A 300 -8.21 3.92 11.25
N LEU A 301 -7.50 4.61 12.16
CA LEU A 301 -8.09 5.20 13.36
C LEU A 301 -9.26 6.14 13.02
N LYS A 302 -9.10 7.01 12.02
CA LYS A 302 -10.18 7.90 11.55
C LYS A 302 -11.37 7.13 10.97
N ARG A 303 -11.12 6.03 10.24
CA ARG A 303 -12.20 5.18 9.70
C ARG A 303 -12.95 4.47 10.81
N LEU A 304 -12.24 3.95 11.83
CA LEU A 304 -12.85 3.26 12.98
C LEU A 304 -13.67 4.24 13.83
N MET A 305 -13.13 5.41 14.14
CA MET A 305 -13.86 6.50 14.80
C MET A 305 -15.17 6.82 14.09
N GLY A 306 -15.12 7.09 12.78
CA GLY A 306 -16.31 7.41 11.99
C GLY A 306 -17.28 6.23 11.84
N ARG A 307 -16.77 4.99 11.74
CA ARG A 307 -17.59 3.77 11.65
C ARG A 307 -18.40 3.51 12.90
N TYR A 308 -17.80 3.71 14.06
CA TYR A 308 -18.39 3.36 15.36
C TYR A 308 -18.96 4.55 16.12
N ALA A 309 -18.76 5.77 15.61
CA ALA A 309 -19.18 7.02 16.25
C ALA A 309 -18.79 7.04 17.75
N THR A 310 -17.51 6.82 18.03
CA THR A 310 -16.96 6.71 19.40
C THR A 310 -15.55 7.27 19.45
N ARG A 311 -15.12 7.77 20.62
CA ARG A 311 -13.80 8.37 20.88
C ARG A 311 -13.44 9.51 19.91
N GLU A 312 -14.45 10.29 19.49
CA GLU A 312 -14.26 11.36 18.51
C GLU A 312 -13.43 12.49 19.11
N ASP A 313 -13.73 12.92 20.32
CA ASP A 313 -13.01 14.01 21.01
C ASP A 313 -11.58 13.58 21.37
N GLU A 314 -11.41 12.34 21.84
CA GLU A 314 -10.12 11.77 22.20
C GLU A 314 -9.18 11.66 21.00
N LEU A 315 -9.66 11.06 19.90
CA LEU A 315 -8.84 10.92 18.69
C LEU A 315 -8.57 12.29 18.04
N ASP A 316 -9.54 13.19 18.01
CA ASP A 316 -9.35 14.56 17.51
C ASP A 316 -8.27 15.30 18.31
N ARG A 317 -8.27 15.19 19.65
CA ARG A 317 -7.21 15.71 20.52
C ARG A 317 -5.84 15.15 20.15
N LEU A 318 -5.72 13.82 19.96
CA LEU A 318 -4.47 13.17 19.57
C LEU A 318 -3.96 13.68 18.20
N LEU A 319 -4.86 13.85 17.24
CA LEU A 319 -4.53 14.32 15.88
C LEU A 319 -4.10 15.79 15.89
N ARG A 320 -4.81 16.66 16.61
CA ARG A 320 -4.47 18.10 16.72
C ARG A 320 -3.19 18.30 17.53
N GLY A 321 -3.02 17.53 18.59
CA GLY A 321 -1.82 17.53 19.41
C GLY A 321 -0.58 16.96 18.71
N LYS A 322 -0.74 16.43 17.48
CA LYS A 322 0.34 15.75 16.73
C LYS A 322 0.99 14.63 17.53
N VAL A 323 0.20 13.94 18.36
CA VAL A 323 0.66 12.82 19.17
C VAL A 323 1.09 11.63 18.29
N LEU A 324 0.45 11.46 17.11
CA LEU A 324 0.78 10.45 16.11
C LEU A 324 1.95 10.92 15.24
N VAL A 325 3.04 10.15 15.21
CA VAL A 325 4.30 10.49 14.51
C VAL A 325 4.62 9.45 13.45
N ASP A 326 4.53 9.85 12.18
CA ASP A 326 4.89 9.00 11.02
C ASP A 326 6.40 8.97 10.79
N LEU A 327 7.08 7.89 11.21
CA LEU A 327 8.51 7.74 11.01
C LEU A 327 8.91 7.53 9.55
N LEU A 328 8.04 7.03 8.67
CA LEU A 328 8.34 6.97 7.24
C LEU A 328 8.51 8.38 6.65
N SER A 329 7.68 9.32 7.07
CA SER A 329 7.80 10.73 6.67
C SER A 329 9.10 11.34 7.19
N VAL A 330 9.47 11.05 8.45
CA VAL A 330 10.74 11.51 9.02
C VAL A 330 11.93 10.97 8.22
N VAL A 331 11.99 9.65 8.00
CA VAL A 331 13.10 8.98 7.30
C VAL A 331 13.27 9.53 5.88
N ARG A 332 12.18 9.66 5.10
CA ARG A 332 12.26 10.13 3.71
C ARG A 332 12.85 11.52 3.54
N HIS A 333 12.78 12.35 4.59
CA HIS A 333 13.30 13.70 4.57
C HIS A 333 14.60 13.89 5.41
N ALA A 334 15.01 12.83 6.13
CA ALA A 334 16.20 12.84 6.95
C ALA A 334 17.35 11.99 6.37
N VAL A 335 17.01 10.93 5.64
CA VAL A 335 17.96 9.88 5.25
C VAL A 335 17.80 9.52 3.78
N ARG A 336 18.92 9.43 3.09
CA ARG A 336 19.01 8.77 1.79
C ARG A 336 19.73 7.44 1.99
N ALA A 337 19.01 6.35 1.92
CA ALA A 337 19.53 5.00 2.11
C ALA A 337 19.67 4.25 0.78
N GLY A 338 20.66 3.37 0.68
CA GLY A 338 20.93 2.56 -0.51
C GLY A 338 19.96 1.41 -0.72
N VAL A 339 18.68 1.63 -0.44
CA VAL A 339 17.59 0.66 -0.55
C VAL A 339 16.71 0.94 -1.77
N GLU A 340 16.09 -0.10 -2.31
CA GLU A 340 15.17 0.02 -3.47
C GLU A 340 13.78 0.49 -3.06
N SER A 341 13.44 0.41 -1.78
CA SER A 341 12.22 0.98 -1.20
C SER A 341 12.44 1.32 0.27
N TYR A 342 11.71 2.34 0.74
CA TYR A 342 11.75 2.76 2.14
C TYR A 342 10.73 1.99 2.99
N SER A 343 10.54 0.66 2.75
CA SER A 343 9.83 -0.16 3.72
C SER A 343 10.71 -0.38 4.95
N ILE A 344 10.11 -0.45 6.15
CA ILE A 344 10.86 -0.60 7.39
C ILE A 344 11.79 -1.82 7.33
N LYS A 345 11.32 -2.93 6.76
CA LYS A 345 12.07 -4.19 6.58
C LYS A 345 13.36 -4.03 5.76
N LYS A 346 13.39 -3.10 4.81
CA LYS A 346 14.58 -2.79 4.02
C LYS A 346 15.56 -1.88 4.74
N LEU A 347 15.08 -1.13 5.74
CA LEU A 347 15.87 -0.22 6.56
C LEU A 347 16.41 -0.88 7.83
N GLU A 348 15.84 -1.99 8.30
CA GLU A 348 16.24 -2.73 9.51
C GLU A 348 17.76 -2.98 9.61
N PRO A 349 18.49 -3.32 8.54
CA PRO A 349 19.94 -3.47 8.61
C PRO A 349 20.69 -2.20 9.04
N LEU A 350 20.11 -0.99 8.84
CA LEU A 350 20.75 0.28 9.28
C LEU A 350 20.74 0.44 10.80
N PHE A 351 19.73 -0.09 11.47
CA PHE A 351 19.57 0.03 12.92
C PHE A 351 19.66 -1.32 13.67
N GLY A 352 20.09 -2.38 12.95
CA GLY A 352 20.46 -3.65 13.53
C GLY A 352 19.30 -4.41 14.16
N TYR A 353 18.08 -4.26 13.62
CA TYR A 353 16.93 -5.03 14.08
C TYR A 353 16.84 -6.36 13.32
N GLU A 354 16.69 -7.45 14.06
CA GLU A 354 16.47 -8.80 13.54
C GLU A 354 15.10 -9.28 13.98
N ARG A 355 14.27 -9.72 13.03
CA ARG A 355 12.90 -10.20 13.27
C ARG A 355 12.88 -11.60 13.84
N ASP A 356 11.97 -11.83 14.76
CA ASP A 356 11.64 -13.18 15.25
C ASP A 356 10.81 -13.93 14.20
N ALA A 357 9.88 -13.25 13.51
CA ALA A 357 9.04 -13.82 12.48
C ALA A 357 9.75 -13.95 11.12
N LYS A 358 9.68 -15.14 10.51
CA LYS A 358 10.20 -15.38 9.15
C LYS A 358 9.15 -14.99 8.12
N LEU A 359 9.43 -14.02 7.24
CA LEU A 359 8.50 -13.49 6.26
C LEU A 359 7.77 -14.53 5.39
N PRO A 360 8.39 -15.63 4.91
CA PRO A 360 7.66 -16.66 4.16
C PRO A 360 6.56 -17.36 4.98
N ASP A 361 6.82 -17.62 6.27
CA ASP A 361 5.86 -18.26 7.17
C ASP A 361 4.72 -17.28 7.50
N VAL A 362 5.05 -16.01 7.72
CA VAL A 362 4.08 -14.91 7.93
C VAL A 362 3.11 -14.79 6.77
N ASN A 363 3.60 -14.76 5.53
CA ASN A 363 2.72 -14.61 4.35
C ASN A 363 1.70 -15.75 4.25
N GLN A 364 2.11 -16.97 4.61
CA GLN A 364 1.21 -18.12 4.63
C GLN A 364 0.18 -18.03 5.77
N ALA A 365 0.62 -17.66 6.98
CA ALA A 365 -0.26 -17.47 8.13
C ALA A 365 -1.30 -16.36 7.88
N LEU A 366 -0.87 -15.19 7.36
CA LEU A 366 -1.76 -14.11 6.96
C LEU A 366 -2.79 -14.57 5.96
N THR A 367 -2.37 -15.29 4.90
CA THR A 367 -3.29 -15.77 3.87
C THR A 367 -4.34 -16.72 4.45
N ARG A 368 -3.96 -17.68 5.31
CA ARG A 368 -4.91 -18.62 5.91
C ARG A 368 -5.88 -17.91 6.87
N LEU A 369 -5.37 -17.02 7.72
CA LEU A 369 -6.15 -16.24 8.64
C LEU A 369 -7.18 -15.36 7.91
N GLN A 370 -6.73 -14.61 6.92
CA GLN A 370 -7.59 -13.72 6.12
C GLN A 370 -8.68 -14.52 5.37
N LEU A 371 -8.36 -15.67 4.79
CA LEU A 371 -9.36 -16.54 4.15
C LEU A 371 -10.44 -17.01 5.12
N CYS A 372 -10.09 -17.31 6.39
CA CYS A 372 -11.08 -17.64 7.40
C CYS A 372 -11.99 -16.45 7.72
N LEU A 373 -11.42 -15.25 7.87
CA LEU A 373 -12.18 -14.02 8.14
C LEU A 373 -13.09 -13.64 6.96
N GLU A 374 -12.58 -13.69 5.73
CA GLU A 374 -13.37 -13.46 4.51
C GLU A 374 -14.50 -14.48 4.36
N GLY A 375 -14.25 -15.73 4.76
CA GLY A 375 -15.25 -16.82 4.80
C GLY A 375 -16.26 -16.71 5.94
N ASN A 376 -16.12 -15.71 6.84
CA ASN A 376 -16.93 -15.57 8.05
C ASN A 376 -16.85 -16.82 8.97
N ASP A 377 -15.67 -17.43 9.03
CA ASP A 377 -15.36 -18.58 9.89
C ASP A 377 -14.14 -18.30 10.79
N PRO A 378 -14.27 -17.40 11.78
CA PRO A 378 -13.17 -17.10 12.69
C PRO A 378 -12.75 -18.31 13.54
N THR A 379 -13.59 -19.33 13.66
CA THR A 379 -13.27 -20.56 14.40
C THR A 379 -12.32 -21.48 13.64
N GLY A 380 -12.19 -21.29 12.32
CA GLY A 380 -11.24 -22.00 11.46
C GLY A 380 -9.81 -21.47 11.55
N ILE A 381 -9.57 -20.36 12.25
CA ILE A 381 -8.23 -19.80 12.43
C ILE A 381 -7.41 -20.69 13.37
N GLU A 382 -6.28 -21.18 12.87
CA GLU A 382 -5.38 -22.01 13.66
C GLU A 382 -4.57 -21.15 14.65
N ALA A 383 -4.34 -21.67 15.87
CA ALA A 383 -3.58 -20.96 16.91
C ALA A 383 -2.13 -20.64 16.48
N GLU A 384 -1.53 -21.48 15.64
CA GLU A 384 -0.20 -21.27 15.08
C GLU A 384 -0.16 -20.05 14.12
N ASP A 385 -1.20 -19.87 13.32
CA ASP A 385 -1.32 -18.73 12.41
C ASP A 385 -1.50 -17.42 13.18
N SER A 386 -2.40 -17.41 14.17
CA SER A 386 -2.58 -16.26 15.07
C SER A 386 -1.28 -15.89 15.79
N ALA A 387 -0.56 -16.86 16.35
CA ALA A 387 0.71 -16.63 17.02
C ALA A 387 1.77 -16.07 16.05
N THR A 388 1.84 -16.58 14.81
CA THR A 388 2.78 -16.09 13.80
C THR A 388 2.46 -14.64 13.39
N VAL A 389 1.20 -14.31 13.20
CA VAL A 389 0.74 -12.95 12.85
C VAL A 389 0.99 -11.98 14.02
N GLU A 390 0.78 -12.42 15.27
CA GLU A 390 1.05 -11.60 16.45
C GLU A 390 2.55 -11.32 16.64
N ILE A 391 3.42 -12.31 16.42
CA ILE A 391 4.87 -12.13 16.43
C ILE A 391 5.28 -11.13 15.33
N TYR A 392 4.70 -11.23 14.16
CA TYR A 392 4.99 -10.33 13.04
C TYR A 392 4.59 -8.87 13.34
N ASN A 393 3.38 -8.64 13.86
CA ASN A 393 2.92 -7.31 14.27
C ASN A 393 3.77 -6.74 15.42
N ARG A 394 4.15 -7.59 16.40
CA ARG A 394 5.09 -7.20 17.45
C ARG A 394 6.43 -6.78 16.86
N ASP A 395 6.96 -7.51 15.87
CA ASP A 395 8.19 -7.15 15.18
C ASP A 395 8.08 -5.78 14.49
N ASP A 396 6.94 -5.47 13.84
CA ASP A 396 6.71 -4.17 13.21
C ASP A 396 6.69 -3.03 14.26
N CYS A 397 6.02 -3.22 15.41
CA CYS A 397 6.02 -2.27 16.52
C CYS A 397 7.43 -2.07 17.11
N VAL A 398 8.16 -3.15 17.38
CA VAL A 398 9.51 -3.08 17.97
C VAL A 398 10.53 -2.51 16.99
N SER A 399 10.45 -2.88 15.70
CA SER A 399 11.28 -2.32 14.64
C SER A 399 11.08 -0.80 14.50
N THR A 400 9.83 -0.33 14.65
CA THR A 400 9.50 1.10 14.66
C THR A 400 10.19 1.82 15.83
N ARG A 401 10.29 1.21 17.01
CA ARG A 401 11.07 1.74 18.14
C ARG A 401 12.57 1.81 17.82
N TYR A 402 13.15 0.73 17.31
CA TYR A 402 14.57 0.71 16.95
C TYR A 402 14.90 1.79 15.91
N LEU A 403 14.01 2.00 14.95
CA LEU A 403 14.15 3.08 13.97
C LEU A 403 14.12 4.46 14.62
N ARG A 404 13.17 4.75 15.55
CA ARG A 404 13.10 6.00 16.29
C ARG A 404 14.40 6.25 17.05
N ASP A 405 14.89 5.25 17.78
CA ASP A 405 16.11 5.35 18.57
C ASP A 405 17.35 5.59 17.68
N TRP A 406 17.41 4.91 16.53
CA TRP A 406 18.46 5.14 15.55
C TRP A 406 18.40 6.56 14.95
N LEU A 407 17.22 7.07 14.64
CA LEU A 407 17.06 8.44 14.16
C LEU A 407 17.51 9.48 15.20
N GLU A 408 17.29 9.22 16.49
CA GLU A 408 17.81 10.07 17.57
C GLU A 408 19.34 10.08 17.60
N ILE A 409 19.98 8.93 17.42
CA ILE A 409 21.44 8.85 17.30
C ILE A 409 21.93 9.69 16.10
N GLN A 410 21.24 9.59 14.95
CA GLN A 410 21.61 10.38 13.76
C GLN A 410 21.39 11.88 13.99
N ARG A 411 20.31 12.25 14.68
CA ARG A 411 20.04 13.63 15.09
C ARG A 411 21.17 14.17 15.97
N GLN A 412 21.56 13.41 16.98
CA GLN A 412 22.65 13.79 17.88
C GLN A 412 23.98 13.95 17.14
N THR A 413 24.28 13.06 16.19
CA THR A 413 25.48 13.14 15.35
C THR A 413 25.54 14.47 14.57
N LEU A 414 24.43 14.94 14.02
CA LEU A 414 24.39 16.22 13.30
C LEU A 414 24.53 17.43 14.25
N ILE A 415 23.94 17.35 15.46
CA ILE A 415 24.06 18.39 16.48
C ILE A 415 25.54 18.53 16.93
N GLU A 416 26.26 17.43 17.12
CA GLU A 416 27.67 17.42 17.46
C GLU A 416 28.54 18.03 16.34
N GLN A 417 28.09 18.01 15.10
CA GLN A 417 28.69 18.69 13.96
C GLN A 417 28.34 20.20 13.91
N GLY A 418 27.58 20.71 14.87
CA GLY A 418 27.19 22.11 14.98
C GLY A 418 25.92 22.48 14.18
N ILE A 419 25.14 21.50 13.74
CA ILE A 419 23.89 21.72 13.02
C ILE A 419 22.76 21.87 14.04
N ASP A 420 22.02 22.99 14.00
CA ASP A 420 20.85 23.19 14.82
C ASP A 420 19.65 22.42 14.25
N ILE A 421 19.06 21.55 15.07
CA ILE A 421 17.87 20.75 14.71
C ILE A 421 16.83 20.94 15.82
N PRO A 422 15.93 21.93 15.70
CA PRO A 422 14.89 22.17 16.71
C PRO A 422 13.93 20.98 16.79
N ARG A 423 13.34 20.78 17.97
CA ARG A 423 12.23 19.87 18.17
C ARG A 423 10.91 20.52 17.70
N PRO A 424 9.92 19.75 17.29
CA PRO A 424 8.60 20.27 17.03
C PRO A 424 7.99 20.87 18.32
N GLU A 425 7.16 21.88 18.17
CA GLU A 425 6.42 22.44 19.31
C GLU A 425 5.40 21.43 19.84
N ILE A 426 5.30 21.33 21.17
CA ILE A 426 4.26 20.55 21.85
C ILE A 426 2.95 21.33 21.74
N ILE A 427 1.90 20.65 21.27
CA ILE A 427 0.57 21.23 21.07
C ILE A 427 -0.40 20.43 21.97
N ASP A 428 -1.21 21.11 22.75
CA ASP A 428 -2.17 20.47 23.68
C ASP A 428 -3.36 19.79 22.98
N GLY A 429 -3.53 20.01 21.68
CA GLY A 429 -4.63 19.45 20.89
C GLY A 429 -5.99 20.08 21.13
N ALA A 430 -6.05 21.22 21.84
CA ALA A 430 -7.30 21.94 22.06
C ALA A 430 -7.91 22.43 20.73
N PRO A 431 -9.25 22.48 20.62
CA PRO A 431 -9.92 23.10 19.48
C PRO A 431 -9.49 24.55 19.29
N SER A 432 -9.41 25.03 18.04
CA SER A 432 -9.16 26.44 17.78
C SER A 432 -10.30 27.31 18.36
N GLU A 433 -10.00 28.51 18.83
CA GLU A 433 -10.99 29.45 19.41
C GLU A 433 -12.21 29.65 18.48
N ASN A 434 -12.01 29.70 17.17
CA ASN A 434 -13.08 29.82 16.18
C ASN A 434 -14.05 28.63 16.11
N ILE A 435 -13.63 27.45 16.56
CA ILE A 435 -14.46 26.22 16.57
C ILE A 435 -15.18 26.11 17.93
N SER A 436 -14.54 26.55 19.03
CA SER A 436 -15.16 26.58 20.36
C SER A 436 -16.38 27.49 20.40
N GLU A 437 -16.36 28.64 19.69
CA GLU A 437 -17.52 29.54 19.55
C GLU A 437 -18.70 28.96 18.75
N TRP A 438 -18.46 27.91 17.95
CA TRP A 438 -19.51 27.23 17.16
C TRP A 438 -20.14 26.07 17.92
N LEU A 439 -19.47 25.52 18.93
CA LEU A 439 -19.95 24.42 19.75
C LEU A 439 -20.69 24.83 21.01
N GLU A 440 -20.64 26.14 21.41
CA GLU A 440 -21.47 26.78 22.45
C GLU A 440 -22.79 27.34 21.81
#